data_2a8dd15db574c501442ca4ae9a751724
#
_entry.id   2a8dd15db574c501442ca4ae9a751724
#
_cell.length_a   1.000
_cell.length_b   1.000
_cell.length_c   1.000
_cell.angle_alpha   90.00
_cell.angle_beta   90.00
_cell.angle_gamma   90.00
#
_symmetry.space_group_name_H-M   'P 1'
#
loop_
_entity.id
_entity.type
_entity.pdbx_description
1 polymer ?
#
loop_
_entity_poly.entity_id
_entity_poly.type
_entity_poly.pdbx_seq_one_letter_code
_entity_poly.pdbx_strand_id
1 'polypeptide(L)'
;MRNFIVVSPQYPPRLRFFVNRLKARGFNVLGIGDADWGNLDPALQADLGEYCRADLSCYTGNEELACEKYASVLSAAEYLRNKYGPVEYLESFNEWWLPLDAALRRDLDIPGTKPAGLSALIRKSLMKERFRTAGVAVVEGETVTGLEEMLAFFERSGRDIVVKPDRGVGASDTYRIRSGEEARRFFSARNPAFPYFMEAFIGDPGRELYSFDGFTDASGEPVFFTCHRYNDGILEVVGGNPLSYHNLRSDEIPADLKADGLAALKAFGLRKNFFHIEFFRVNGTCFGLEINARPPGVLTVDMINHSKGMDCWDLYARMCAGENPVARPRRDMICAYAARVAGKPYRLSHEELLARYSREIVHPMPMDSKVMGDYAYLVLTKTQERRSEIVGRITEMK
;
A
#
# COMPACT_ATOMS: atom_id res chain seq x y z
N MET A 1 13.46 4.48 -28.53
CA MET A 1 12.74 5.07 -27.38
C MET A 1 12.55 3.95 -26.37
N ARG A 2 12.69 4.19 -25.08
CA ARG A 2 12.54 3.17 -24.03
C ARG A 2 11.06 3.00 -23.72
N ASN A 3 10.55 1.78 -23.74
CA ASN A 3 9.13 1.51 -23.51
C ASN A 3 8.88 1.07 -22.06
N PHE A 4 7.85 1.66 -21.46
CA PHE A 4 7.37 1.33 -20.14
C PHE A 4 5.87 1.00 -20.21
N ILE A 5 5.45 -0.20 -19.83
CA ILE A 5 4.03 -0.54 -19.73
C ILE A 5 3.54 -0.22 -18.31
N VAL A 6 2.47 0.54 -18.20
CA VAL A 6 1.75 0.79 -16.96
C VAL A 6 0.40 0.08 -17.03
N VAL A 7 0.20 -0.88 -16.15
CA VAL A 7 -1.08 -1.59 -16.02
C VAL A 7 -1.99 -0.77 -15.10
N SER A 8 -3.21 -0.52 -15.54
CA SER A 8 -4.20 0.35 -14.87
C SER A 8 -3.64 1.76 -14.56
N PRO A 9 -3.21 2.54 -15.58
CA PRO A 9 -2.57 3.83 -15.36
C PRO A 9 -3.49 4.86 -14.69
N GLN A 10 -4.81 4.64 -14.70
CA GLN A 10 -5.81 5.48 -14.06
C GLN A 10 -6.00 5.19 -12.56
N TYR A 11 -5.52 4.05 -12.06
CA TYR A 11 -5.73 3.65 -10.66
C TYR A 11 -4.48 3.09 -9.99
N PRO A 12 -4.09 3.61 -8.83
CA PRO A 12 -4.74 4.72 -8.10
C PRO A 12 -4.58 6.06 -8.84
N PRO A 13 -5.47 7.05 -8.64
CA PRO A 13 -5.46 8.30 -9.42
C PRO A 13 -4.15 9.09 -9.38
N ARG A 14 -3.34 8.91 -8.33
CA ARG A 14 -2.04 9.57 -8.16
C ARG A 14 -0.94 8.97 -9.03
N LEU A 15 -1.15 7.78 -9.62
CA LEU A 15 -0.19 7.14 -10.52
C LEU A 15 0.09 7.98 -11.79
N ARG A 16 -0.86 8.82 -12.19
CA ARG A 16 -0.65 9.77 -13.31
C ARG A 16 0.61 10.64 -13.15
N PHE A 17 0.99 10.98 -11.92
CA PHE A 17 2.22 11.75 -11.68
C PHE A 17 3.48 10.96 -12.02
N PHE A 18 3.48 9.67 -11.75
CA PHE A 18 4.58 8.80 -12.17
C PHE A 18 4.64 8.70 -13.70
N VAL A 19 3.51 8.50 -14.37
CA VAL A 19 3.42 8.49 -15.85
C VAL A 19 4.01 9.77 -16.43
N ASN A 20 3.65 10.93 -15.88
CA ASN A 20 4.20 12.22 -16.28
C ASN A 20 5.73 12.29 -16.08
N ARG A 21 6.26 11.79 -14.96
CA ARG A 21 7.71 11.79 -14.71
C ARG A 21 8.45 10.83 -15.65
N LEU A 22 7.89 9.67 -15.96
CA LEU A 22 8.45 8.75 -16.96
C LEU A 22 8.56 9.41 -18.33
N LYS A 23 7.46 10.04 -18.81
CA LYS A 23 7.47 10.79 -20.08
C LYS A 23 8.54 11.88 -20.10
N ALA A 24 8.64 12.66 -19.02
CA ALA A 24 9.66 13.70 -18.88
C ALA A 24 11.10 13.15 -18.91
N ARG A 25 11.30 11.86 -18.61
CA ARG A 25 12.58 11.13 -18.72
C ARG A 25 12.77 10.41 -20.06
N GLY A 26 11.93 10.69 -21.05
CA GLY A 26 12.05 10.15 -22.40
C GLY A 26 11.52 8.72 -22.59
N PHE A 27 10.73 8.21 -21.66
CA PHE A 27 10.03 6.95 -21.87
C PHE A 27 8.82 7.14 -22.79
N ASN A 28 8.57 6.15 -23.63
CA ASN A 28 7.30 5.93 -24.27
C ASN A 28 6.44 5.14 -23.27
N VAL A 29 5.49 5.81 -22.63
CA VAL A 29 4.64 5.19 -21.61
C VAL A 29 3.41 4.62 -22.28
N LEU A 30 3.24 3.30 -22.16
CA LEU A 30 2.18 2.51 -22.81
C LEU A 30 1.21 2.03 -21.73
N GLY A 31 -0.08 2.36 -21.86
CA GLY A 31 -1.10 2.00 -20.89
C GLY A 31 -1.86 0.73 -21.28
N ILE A 32 -2.14 -0.13 -20.31
CA ILE A 32 -3.13 -1.21 -20.44
C ILE A 32 -4.11 -1.06 -19.28
N GLY A 33 -5.40 -0.93 -19.54
CA GLY A 33 -6.38 -0.73 -18.48
C GLY A 33 -7.81 -1.11 -18.91
N ASP A 34 -8.71 -1.12 -17.95
CA ASP A 34 -10.12 -1.49 -18.15
C ASP A 34 -11.05 -0.29 -18.39
N ALA A 35 -10.59 0.91 -18.10
CA ALA A 35 -11.36 2.14 -18.35
C ALA A 35 -11.46 2.46 -19.86
N ASP A 36 -12.55 3.10 -20.25
CA ASP A 36 -12.66 3.68 -21.57
C ASP A 36 -11.70 4.89 -21.70
N TRP A 37 -11.08 5.05 -22.85
CA TRP A 37 -10.15 6.15 -23.11
C TRP A 37 -10.73 7.53 -22.74
N GLY A 38 -12.00 7.78 -23.12
CA GLY A 38 -12.68 9.04 -22.83
C GLY A 38 -12.91 9.33 -21.35
N ASN A 39 -12.79 8.32 -20.48
CA ASN A 39 -12.93 8.45 -19.03
C ASN A 39 -11.60 8.65 -18.29
N LEU A 40 -10.48 8.58 -19.02
CA LEU A 40 -9.17 8.86 -18.43
C LEU A 40 -8.98 10.36 -18.19
N ASP A 41 -8.25 10.70 -17.12
CA ASP A 41 -7.81 12.09 -16.88
C ASP A 41 -7.12 12.66 -18.14
N PRO A 42 -7.50 13.84 -18.65
CA PRO A 42 -6.89 14.43 -19.84
C PRO A 42 -5.37 14.60 -19.75
N ALA A 43 -4.82 14.88 -18.56
CA ALA A 43 -3.38 14.97 -18.37
C ALA A 43 -2.72 13.57 -18.47
N LEU A 44 -3.38 12.51 -18.00
CA LEU A 44 -2.90 11.15 -18.21
C LEU A 44 -2.93 10.76 -19.68
N GLN A 45 -4.02 11.07 -20.41
CA GLN A 45 -4.13 10.84 -21.85
C GLN A 45 -2.99 11.51 -22.61
N ALA A 46 -2.68 12.77 -22.26
CA ALA A 46 -1.59 13.53 -22.89
C ALA A 46 -0.20 12.93 -22.65
N ASP A 47 -0.02 12.18 -21.55
CA ASP A 47 1.27 11.61 -21.18
C ASP A 47 1.46 10.16 -21.67
N LEU A 48 0.40 9.45 -22.06
CA LEU A 48 0.47 8.11 -22.64
C LEU A 48 0.84 8.18 -24.13
N GLY A 49 1.75 7.33 -24.56
CA GLY A 49 2.08 7.13 -25.98
C GLY A 49 1.02 6.32 -26.71
N GLU A 50 0.45 5.33 -26.04
CA GLU A 50 -0.70 4.55 -26.48
C GLU A 50 -1.41 3.91 -25.28
N TYR A 51 -2.69 3.60 -25.47
CA TYR A 51 -3.49 2.91 -24.47
C TYR A 51 -4.29 1.78 -25.09
N CYS A 52 -4.17 0.57 -24.53
CA CYS A 52 -4.95 -0.59 -24.91
C CYS A 52 -5.96 -0.89 -23.80
N ARG A 53 -7.26 -0.94 -24.17
CA ARG A 53 -8.28 -1.40 -23.25
C ARG A 53 -8.27 -2.92 -23.15
N ALA A 54 -8.22 -3.45 -21.92
CA ALA A 54 -8.30 -4.88 -21.63
C ALA A 54 -9.02 -5.11 -20.29
N ASP A 55 -9.69 -6.26 -20.14
CA ASP A 55 -10.32 -6.64 -18.87
C ASP A 55 -9.26 -7.04 -17.85
N LEU A 56 -9.06 -6.23 -16.81
CA LEU A 56 -8.10 -6.48 -15.74
C LEU A 56 -8.66 -7.38 -14.62
N SER A 57 -9.89 -7.86 -14.70
CA SER A 57 -10.48 -8.73 -13.69
C SER A 57 -10.02 -10.21 -13.80
N CYS A 58 -8.82 -10.43 -14.35
CA CYS A 58 -8.17 -11.74 -14.43
C CYS A 58 -7.63 -12.26 -13.08
N TYR A 59 -7.65 -11.45 -12.03
CA TYR A 59 -7.33 -11.88 -10.68
C TYR A 59 -8.56 -12.50 -10.01
N THR A 60 -8.47 -13.75 -9.57
CA THR A 60 -9.59 -14.48 -8.96
C THR A 60 -9.41 -14.72 -7.46
N GLY A 61 -8.37 -14.17 -6.84
CA GLY A 61 -8.00 -14.50 -5.45
C GLY A 61 -7.20 -15.80 -5.31
N ASN A 62 -7.21 -16.66 -6.32
CA ASN A 62 -6.39 -17.86 -6.44
C ASN A 62 -5.08 -17.54 -7.17
N GLU A 63 -4.10 -18.45 -7.12
CA GLU A 63 -2.81 -18.29 -7.82
C GLU A 63 -2.93 -18.35 -9.34
N GLU A 64 -4.01 -18.96 -9.82
CA GLU A 64 -4.30 -19.08 -11.25
C GLU A 64 -5.04 -17.86 -11.76
N LEU A 65 -4.45 -17.19 -12.75
CA LEU A 65 -5.11 -16.16 -13.54
C LEU A 65 -6.18 -16.82 -14.41
N ALA A 66 -7.36 -16.22 -14.51
CA ALA A 66 -8.40 -16.72 -15.41
C ALA A 66 -7.89 -16.67 -16.85
N CYS A 67 -7.68 -17.84 -17.49
CA CYS A 67 -6.96 -17.97 -18.75
C CYS A 67 -7.43 -17.04 -19.85
N GLU A 68 -8.76 -16.94 -20.07
CA GLU A 68 -9.32 -16.09 -21.14
C GLU A 68 -9.04 -14.60 -20.92
N LYS A 69 -9.20 -14.11 -19.69
CA LYS A 69 -8.97 -12.70 -19.35
C LYS A 69 -7.48 -12.36 -19.40
N TYR A 70 -6.64 -13.26 -18.89
CA TYR A 70 -5.19 -13.09 -18.98
C TYR A 70 -4.73 -13.02 -20.44
N ALA A 71 -5.25 -13.88 -21.31
CA ALA A 71 -4.90 -13.90 -22.72
C ALA A 71 -5.20 -12.56 -23.41
N SER A 72 -6.31 -11.89 -23.03
CA SER A 72 -6.64 -10.56 -23.52
C SER A 72 -5.60 -9.50 -23.12
N VAL A 73 -5.18 -9.50 -21.86
CA VAL A 73 -4.16 -8.56 -21.36
C VAL A 73 -2.80 -8.85 -21.98
N LEU A 74 -2.42 -10.12 -22.10
CA LEU A 74 -1.18 -10.54 -22.75
C LEU A 74 -1.16 -10.10 -24.23
N SER A 75 -2.26 -10.31 -24.97
CA SER A 75 -2.38 -9.86 -26.36
C SER A 75 -2.23 -8.35 -26.52
N ALA A 76 -2.77 -7.56 -25.59
CA ALA A 76 -2.57 -6.11 -25.59
C ALA A 76 -1.10 -5.75 -25.35
N ALA A 77 -0.44 -6.41 -24.41
CA ALA A 77 0.98 -6.18 -24.13
C ALA A 77 1.90 -6.62 -25.28
N GLU A 78 1.58 -7.74 -25.95
CA GLU A 78 2.28 -8.19 -27.15
C GLU A 78 2.10 -7.26 -28.33
N TYR A 79 0.90 -6.73 -28.54
CA TYR A 79 0.61 -5.72 -29.55
C TYR A 79 1.49 -4.49 -29.34
N LEU A 80 1.54 -3.96 -28.11
CA LEU A 80 2.36 -2.81 -27.77
C LEU A 80 3.85 -3.09 -27.98
N ARG A 81 4.34 -4.25 -27.56
CA ARG A 81 5.73 -4.68 -27.78
C ARG A 81 6.06 -4.82 -29.26
N ASN A 82 5.16 -5.41 -30.04
CA ASN A 82 5.40 -5.61 -31.49
C ASN A 82 5.41 -4.27 -32.25
N LYS A 83 4.60 -3.30 -31.82
CA LYS A 83 4.51 -1.99 -32.45
C LYS A 83 5.66 -1.06 -32.07
N TYR A 84 6.08 -1.06 -30.81
CA TYR A 84 7.03 -0.07 -30.27
C TYR A 84 8.40 -0.65 -29.96
N GLY A 85 8.58 -1.96 -30.04
CA GLY A 85 9.82 -2.65 -29.71
C GLY A 85 9.86 -3.14 -28.25
N PRO A 86 11.04 -3.59 -27.78
CA PRO A 86 11.20 -4.16 -26.44
C PRO A 86 10.66 -3.28 -25.32
N VAL A 87 10.06 -3.92 -24.34
CA VAL A 87 9.54 -3.28 -23.11
C VAL A 87 10.56 -3.48 -22.00
N GLU A 88 11.06 -2.40 -21.40
CA GLU A 88 12.08 -2.49 -20.36
C GLU A 88 11.48 -2.63 -18.96
N TYR A 89 10.28 -2.10 -18.74
CA TYR A 89 9.58 -2.10 -17.45
C TYR A 89 8.08 -2.33 -17.64
N LEU A 90 7.50 -2.99 -16.65
CA LEU A 90 6.06 -3.17 -16.53
C LEU A 90 5.68 -3.05 -15.05
N GLU A 91 4.73 -2.19 -14.71
CA GLU A 91 4.27 -1.97 -13.33
C GLU A 91 2.78 -1.60 -13.29
N SER A 92 2.04 -2.14 -12.31
CA SER A 92 0.71 -1.66 -11.93
C SER A 92 0.75 -0.76 -10.71
N PHE A 93 1.78 -0.90 -9.86
CA PHE A 93 1.87 -0.30 -8.52
C PHE A 93 0.65 -0.58 -7.63
N ASN A 94 0.01 -1.72 -7.86
CA ASN A 94 -1.16 -2.13 -7.13
C ASN A 94 -1.03 -3.58 -6.69
N GLU A 95 -1.22 -3.81 -5.41
CA GLU A 95 -1.14 -5.13 -4.79
C GLU A 95 -2.08 -6.15 -5.45
N TRP A 96 -3.26 -5.69 -5.87
CA TRP A 96 -4.25 -6.53 -6.54
C TRP A 96 -3.74 -7.14 -7.85
N TRP A 97 -2.91 -6.42 -8.60
CA TRP A 97 -2.38 -6.87 -9.89
C TRP A 97 -0.94 -7.37 -9.86
N LEU A 98 -0.32 -7.52 -8.69
CA LEU A 98 1.04 -8.11 -8.62
C LEU A 98 1.16 -9.48 -9.31
N PRO A 99 0.16 -10.39 -9.25
CA PRO A 99 0.22 -11.63 -10.00
C PRO A 99 0.14 -11.44 -11.52
N LEU A 100 -0.68 -10.48 -11.98
CA LEU A 100 -0.77 -10.12 -13.39
C LEU A 100 0.56 -9.55 -13.88
N ASP A 101 1.13 -8.60 -13.15
CA ASP A 101 2.44 -8.02 -13.47
C ASP A 101 3.52 -9.11 -13.57
N ALA A 102 3.55 -10.03 -12.62
CA ALA A 102 4.53 -11.11 -12.58
C ALA A 102 4.37 -12.08 -13.77
N ALA A 103 3.13 -12.41 -14.14
CA ALA A 103 2.85 -13.27 -15.29
C ALA A 103 3.25 -12.60 -16.62
N LEU A 104 2.88 -11.32 -16.80
CA LEU A 104 3.27 -10.55 -17.98
C LEU A 104 4.80 -10.41 -18.10
N ARG A 105 5.49 -10.17 -16.98
CA ARG A 105 6.97 -10.12 -16.97
C ARG A 105 7.60 -11.46 -17.34
N ARG A 106 6.99 -12.58 -16.95
CA ARG A 106 7.46 -13.92 -17.37
C ARG A 106 7.27 -14.12 -18.87
N ASP A 107 6.09 -13.87 -19.38
CA ASP A 107 5.70 -14.23 -20.77
C ASP A 107 6.31 -13.29 -21.81
N LEU A 108 6.59 -12.03 -21.42
CA LEU A 108 7.25 -11.03 -22.28
C LEU A 108 8.75 -10.90 -22.01
N ASP A 109 9.30 -11.70 -21.09
CA ASP A 109 10.69 -11.63 -20.64
C ASP A 109 11.13 -10.23 -20.16
N ILE A 110 10.23 -9.54 -19.44
CA ILE A 110 10.52 -8.23 -18.85
C ILE A 110 11.20 -8.42 -17.48
N PRO A 111 12.23 -7.63 -17.13
CA PRO A 111 12.85 -7.66 -15.80
C PRO A 111 11.88 -7.36 -14.67
N GLY A 112 12.12 -7.90 -13.48
CA GLY A 112 11.32 -7.69 -12.27
C GLY A 112 10.84 -8.99 -11.64
N THR A 113 10.02 -8.87 -10.59
CA THR A 113 9.46 -10.02 -9.87
C THR A 113 8.61 -10.88 -10.80
N LYS A 114 8.97 -12.14 -10.94
CA LYS A 114 8.24 -13.17 -11.71
C LYS A 114 7.44 -14.07 -10.75
N PRO A 115 6.51 -14.92 -11.22
CA PRO A 115 5.62 -15.71 -10.34
C PRO A 115 6.34 -16.51 -9.23
N ALA A 116 7.49 -17.08 -9.52
CA ALA A 116 8.27 -17.85 -8.54
C ALA A 116 8.75 -17.02 -7.33
N GLY A 117 8.95 -15.71 -7.49
CA GLY A 117 9.37 -14.80 -6.43
C GLY A 117 8.22 -14.09 -5.71
N LEU A 118 6.98 -14.30 -6.16
CA LEU A 118 5.85 -13.51 -5.71
C LEU A 118 5.19 -14.03 -4.42
N SER A 119 5.21 -15.35 -4.19
CA SER A 119 4.41 -15.99 -3.12
C SER A 119 4.60 -15.35 -1.74
N ALA A 120 5.84 -15.04 -1.36
CA ALA A 120 6.13 -14.40 -0.07
C ALA A 120 5.70 -12.92 0.01
N LEU A 121 5.33 -12.30 -1.11
CA LEU A 121 4.85 -10.91 -1.17
C LEU A 121 3.32 -10.81 -1.17
N ILE A 122 2.60 -11.93 -1.33
CA ILE A 122 1.14 -11.93 -1.45
C ILE A 122 0.46 -12.89 -0.47
N ARG A 123 1.19 -13.83 0.16
CA ARG A 123 0.67 -14.79 1.13
C ARG A 123 1.11 -14.44 2.54
N LYS A 124 0.15 -14.19 3.42
CA LYS A 124 0.42 -13.78 4.81
C LYS A 124 1.18 -14.84 5.60
N SER A 125 0.87 -16.12 5.38
CA SER A 125 1.63 -17.24 5.97
C SER A 125 3.12 -17.17 5.62
N LEU A 126 3.45 -17.02 4.34
CA LEU A 126 4.83 -16.94 3.86
C LEU A 126 5.52 -15.60 4.21
N MET A 127 4.76 -14.50 4.27
CA MET A 127 5.27 -13.22 4.80
C MET A 127 5.76 -13.38 6.23
N LYS A 128 4.96 -14.03 7.10
CA LYS A 128 5.35 -14.27 8.50
C LYS A 128 6.61 -15.11 8.62
N GLU A 129 6.79 -16.12 7.78
CA GLU A 129 8.02 -16.91 7.72
C GLU A 129 9.23 -16.05 7.32
N ARG A 130 9.06 -15.16 6.34
CA ARG A 130 10.13 -14.23 5.93
C ARG A 130 10.49 -13.24 7.03
N PHE A 131 9.53 -12.66 7.74
CA PHE A 131 9.79 -11.83 8.90
C PHE A 131 10.58 -12.58 9.98
N ARG A 132 10.18 -13.82 10.34
CA ARG A 132 10.92 -14.64 11.29
C ARG A 132 12.37 -14.90 10.84
N THR A 133 12.56 -15.22 9.56
CA THR A 133 13.90 -15.42 8.97
C THR A 133 14.75 -14.16 9.05
N ALA A 134 14.12 -12.97 8.98
CA ALA A 134 14.78 -11.68 9.15
C ALA A 134 15.13 -11.35 10.62
N GLY A 135 14.70 -12.16 11.58
CA GLY A 135 14.80 -11.88 13.00
C GLY A 135 13.75 -10.87 13.51
N VAL A 136 12.78 -10.52 12.67
CA VAL A 136 11.67 -9.62 13.03
C VAL A 136 10.59 -10.44 13.75
N ALA A 137 10.15 -9.98 14.91
CA ALA A 137 9.07 -10.63 15.64
C ALA A 137 7.77 -10.62 14.84
N VAL A 138 7.00 -11.68 14.97
CA VAL A 138 5.63 -11.79 14.45
C VAL A 138 4.75 -12.41 15.51
N VAL A 139 3.47 -12.08 15.49
CA VAL A 139 2.51 -12.79 16.35
C VAL A 139 2.41 -14.25 15.95
N GLU A 140 2.06 -15.10 16.93
CA GLU A 140 1.77 -16.50 16.65
C GLU A 140 0.61 -16.58 15.65
N GLY A 141 0.77 -17.43 14.65
CA GLY A 141 -0.25 -17.63 13.63
C GLY A 141 0.04 -18.82 12.75
N GLU A 142 -1.01 -19.39 12.18
CA GLU A 142 -0.97 -20.57 11.32
C GLU A 142 -2.11 -20.56 10.28
N THR A 143 -2.01 -21.40 9.27
CA THR A 143 -3.06 -21.56 8.26
C THR A 143 -4.24 -22.34 8.84
N VAL A 144 -5.46 -21.91 8.53
CA VAL A 144 -6.69 -22.63 8.92
C VAL A 144 -6.82 -23.89 8.06
N THR A 145 -6.65 -25.05 8.68
CA THR A 145 -6.78 -26.37 8.03
C THR A 145 -8.12 -27.04 8.33
N GLY A 146 -8.68 -26.80 9.52
CA GLY A 146 -9.95 -27.36 9.96
C GLY A 146 -10.57 -26.58 11.12
N LEU A 147 -11.78 -26.95 11.51
CA LEU A 147 -12.48 -26.33 12.66
C LEU A 147 -11.81 -26.67 13.97
N GLU A 148 -11.42 -27.92 14.19
CA GLU A 148 -10.81 -28.39 15.44
C GLU A 148 -9.46 -27.70 15.66
N GLU A 149 -8.63 -27.56 14.61
CA GLU A 149 -7.37 -26.85 14.67
C GLU A 149 -7.58 -25.35 14.97
N MET A 150 -8.62 -24.75 14.36
CA MET A 150 -8.96 -23.36 14.64
C MET A 150 -9.39 -23.15 16.10
N LEU A 151 -10.21 -24.04 16.65
CA LEU A 151 -10.62 -23.99 18.04
C LEU A 151 -9.43 -24.22 18.98
N ALA A 152 -8.57 -25.19 18.68
CA ALA A 152 -7.36 -25.46 19.46
C ALA A 152 -6.41 -24.25 19.45
N PHE A 153 -6.25 -23.56 18.30
CA PHE A 153 -5.46 -22.33 18.22
C PHE A 153 -6.08 -21.21 19.06
N PHE A 154 -7.39 -21.01 18.97
CA PHE A 154 -8.12 -20.02 19.78
C PHE A 154 -7.89 -20.24 21.28
N GLU A 155 -8.06 -21.48 21.77
CA GLU A 155 -7.84 -21.84 23.17
C GLU A 155 -6.39 -21.64 23.59
N ARG A 156 -5.43 -22.11 22.79
CA ARG A 156 -3.99 -22.00 23.06
C ARG A 156 -3.52 -20.54 23.10
N SER A 157 -4.07 -19.68 22.22
CA SER A 157 -3.70 -18.27 22.19
C SER A 157 -4.09 -17.51 23.46
N GLY A 158 -5.10 -17.98 24.20
CA GLY A 158 -5.61 -17.37 25.43
C GLY A 158 -6.17 -15.95 25.24
N ARG A 159 -6.43 -15.55 23.99
CA ARG A 159 -6.92 -14.22 23.60
C ARG A 159 -7.71 -14.31 22.30
N ASP A 160 -8.36 -13.22 21.91
CA ASP A 160 -8.98 -13.12 20.60
C ASP A 160 -7.99 -13.47 19.48
N ILE A 161 -8.50 -13.98 18.38
CA ILE A 161 -7.71 -14.20 17.17
C ILE A 161 -8.26 -13.40 15.99
N VAL A 162 -7.40 -13.11 15.03
CA VAL A 162 -7.77 -12.53 13.74
C VAL A 162 -7.67 -13.62 12.68
N VAL A 163 -8.72 -13.77 11.89
CA VAL A 163 -8.75 -14.68 10.74
C VAL A 163 -8.96 -13.86 9.47
N LYS A 164 -8.11 -14.07 8.49
CA LYS A 164 -8.10 -13.32 7.23
C LYS A 164 -7.71 -14.24 6.08
N PRO A 165 -8.11 -13.94 4.83
CA PRO A 165 -7.60 -14.68 3.69
C PRO A 165 -6.07 -14.66 3.70
N ASP A 166 -5.43 -15.80 3.45
CA ASP A 166 -3.96 -15.90 3.35
C ASP A 166 -3.45 -14.97 2.24
N ARG A 167 -4.30 -14.73 1.25
CA ARG A 167 -4.09 -13.80 0.14
C ARG A 167 -5.28 -12.85 0.03
N GLY A 168 -5.04 -11.54 0.04
CA GLY A 168 -6.09 -10.51 -0.02
C GLY A 168 -5.52 -9.14 0.32
N VAL A 169 -6.23 -8.09 -0.05
CA VAL A 169 -5.84 -6.68 0.08
C VAL A 169 -6.86 -5.90 0.90
N GLY A 170 -6.41 -4.84 1.59
CA GLY A 170 -7.29 -3.84 2.19
C GLY A 170 -8.12 -4.35 3.37
N ALA A 171 -7.65 -5.33 4.13
CA ALA A 171 -8.35 -5.96 5.24
C ALA A 171 -9.75 -6.52 4.89
N SER A 172 -10.05 -6.73 3.61
CA SER A 172 -11.27 -7.42 3.19
C SER A 172 -11.30 -8.84 3.78
N ASP A 173 -12.50 -9.29 4.18
CA ASP A 173 -12.72 -10.60 4.80
C ASP A 173 -11.83 -10.89 6.02
N THR A 174 -11.51 -9.84 6.80
CA THR A 174 -10.78 -9.95 8.06
C THR A 174 -11.75 -9.98 9.22
N TYR A 175 -11.66 -11.02 10.05
CA TYR A 175 -12.59 -11.30 11.14
C TYR A 175 -11.84 -11.37 12.47
N ARG A 176 -12.35 -10.69 13.49
CA ARG A 176 -11.92 -10.86 14.86
C ARG A 176 -12.83 -11.89 15.53
N ILE A 177 -12.27 -12.97 16.04
CA ILE A 177 -12.94 -14.08 16.69
C ILE A 177 -12.69 -13.98 18.19
N ARG A 178 -13.76 -13.84 18.97
CA ARG A 178 -13.73 -13.62 20.42
C ARG A 178 -14.21 -14.81 21.23
N SER A 179 -14.75 -15.84 20.54
CA SER A 179 -15.29 -17.04 21.19
C SER A 179 -15.25 -18.24 20.27
N GLY A 180 -15.29 -19.45 20.84
CA GLY A 180 -15.41 -20.68 20.06
C GLY A 180 -16.70 -20.73 19.23
N GLU A 181 -17.78 -20.04 19.65
CA GLU A 181 -19.00 -19.92 18.85
C GLU A 181 -18.80 -19.06 17.61
N GLU A 182 -18.09 -17.92 17.74
CA GLU A 182 -17.71 -17.10 16.60
C GLU A 182 -16.78 -17.86 15.63
N ALA A 183 -15.87 -18.68 16.15
CA ALA A 183 -15.03 -19.56 15.34
C ALA A 183 -15.86 -20.54 14.50
N ARG A 184 -16.84 -21.21 15.11
CA ARG A 184 -17.74 -22.13 14.39
C ARG A 184 -18.57 -21.41 13.34
N ARG A 185 -19.12 -20.23 13.67
CA ARG A 185 -19.89 -19.42 12.70
C ARG A 185 -19.02 -19.00 11.51
N PHE A 186 -17.82 -18.47 11.76
CA PHE A 186 -16.88 -18.13 10.71
C PHE A 186 -16.57 -19.34 9.83
N PHE A 187 -16.19 -20.47 10.46
CA PHE A 187 -15.78 -21.67 9.72
C PHE A 187 -16.90 -22.20 8.81
N SER A 188 -18.15 -22.13 9.25
CA SER A 188 -19.32 -22.54 8.47
C SER A 188 -19.66 -21.57 7.33
N ALA A 189 -19.41 -20.27 7.53
CA ALA A 189 -19.78 -19.22 6.58
C ALA A 189 -18.68 -18.86 5.57
N ARG A 190 -17.40 -19.23 5.88
CA ARG A 190 -16.25 -18.89 5.05
C ARG A 190 -16.36 -19.47 3.65
N ASN A 191 -15.74 -18.84 2.69
CA ASN A 191 -15.54 -19.44 1.37
C ASN A 191 -14.48 -20.56 1.45
N PRO A 192 -14.84 -21.84 1.26
CA PRO A 192 -13.88 -22.95 1.39
C PRO A 192 -12.84 -22.98 0.26
N ALA A 193 -13.04 -22.24 -0.83
CA ALA A 193 -12.08 -22.14 -1.92
C ALA A 193 -10.87 -21.26 -1.60
N PHE A 194 -10.96 -20.44 -0.53
CA PHE A 194 -9.86 -19.58 -0.12
C PHE A 194 -9.13 -20.17 1.09
N PRO A 195 -7.80 -20.23 1.07
CA PRO A 195 -7.01 -20.47 2.27
C PRO A 195 -7.10 -19.26 3.20
N TYR A 196 -7.25 -19.51 4.49
CA TYR A 196 -7.26 -18.49 5.54
C TYR A 196 -6.05 -18.66 6.44
N PHE A 197 -5.55 -17.53 6.93
CA PHE A 197 -4.51 -17.44 7.95
C PHE A 197 -5.12 -16.88 9.22
N MET A 198 -4.83 -17.52 10.36
CA MET A 198 -5.24 -17.06 11.68
C MET A 198 -4.03 -16.65 12.51
N GLU A 199 -4.18 -15.61 13.30
CA GLU A 199 -3.13 -15.10 14.17
C GLU A 199 -3.70 -14.53 15.48
N ALA A 200 -2.90 -14.53 16.54
CA ALA A 200 -3.29 -13.94 17.81
C ALA A 200 -3.56 -12.43 17.64
N PHE A 201 -4.64 -11.94 18.23
CA PHE A 201 -4.98 -10.52 18.16
C PHE A 201 -4.10 -9.71 19.12
N ILE A 202 -3.43 -8.70 18.62
CA ILE A 202 -2.72 -7.71 19.44
C ILE A 202 -3.73 -6.65 19.91
N GLY A 203 -4.25 -6.84 21.13
CA GLY A 203 -5.19 -5.92 21.77
C GLY A 203 -4.59 -5.10 22.91
N ASP A 204 -3.28 -5.12 23.04
CA ASP A 204 -2.57 -4.54 24.18
C ASP A 204 -2.78 -3.03 24.28
N PRO A 205 -3.06 -2.49 25.48
CA PRO A 205 -3.08 -1.04 25.69
C PRO A 205 -1.73 -0.41 25.30
N GLY A 206 -1.76 0.68 24.54
CA GLY A 206 -0.53 1.33 24.05
C GLY A 206 0.09 0.66 22.81
N ARG A 207 -0.60 -0.30 22.20
CA ARG A 207 -0.28 -0.75 20.83
C ARG A 207 -0.22 0.43 19.87
N GLU A 208 0.85 0.54 19.13
CA GLU A 208 1.05 1.54 18.09
C GLU A 208 1.15 0.85 16.73
N LEU A 209 0.50 1.42 15.71
CA LEU A 209 0.60 0.94 14.33
C LEU A 209 1.52 1.88 13.55
N TYR A 210 2.51 1.30 12.90
CA TYR A 210 3.47 2.00 12.05
C TYR A 210 3.53 1.39 10.67
N SER A 211 3.90 2.22 9.68
CA SER A 211 4.45 1.74 8.42
C SER A 211 5.88 2.21 8.23
N PHE A 212 6.67 1.38 7.53
CA PHE A 212 8.01 1.67 7.04
C PHE A 212 7.92 1.72 5.51
N ASP A 213 8.07 2.91 4.93
CA ASP A 213 7.72 3.23 3.55
C ASP A 213 8.92 3.77 2.79
N GLY A 214 9.04 3.41 1.51
CA GLY A 214 10.12 3.91 0.67
C GLY A 214 10.23 3.17 -0.65
N PHE A 215 11.42 3.18 -1.22
CA PHE A 215 11.75 2.41 -2.42
C PHE A 215 13.23 2.05 -2.47
N THR A 216 13.52 0.90 -3.08
CA THR A 216 14.87 0.33 -3.22
C THR A 216 15.45 0.59 -4.59
N ASP A 217 16.78 0.58 -4.67
CA ASP A 217 17.55 0.58 -5.91
C ASP A 217 17.70 -0.84 -6.53
N ALA A 218 18.52 -0.95 -7.55
CA ALA A 218 18.81 -2.22 -8.25
C ALA A 218 19.56 -3.23 -7.38
N SER A 219 20.28 -2.79 -6.35
CA SER A 219 20.98 -3.66 -5.39
C SER A 219 20.05 -4.17 -4.28
N GLY A 220 18.91 -3.49 -4.08
CA GLY A 220 17.97 -3.74 -3.00
C GLY A 220 18.19 -2.82 -1.79
N GLU A 221 19.13 -1.87 -1.90
CA GLU A 221 19.33 -0.88 -0.85
C GLU A 221 18.28 0.23 -0.92
N PRO A 222 17.80 0.74 0.22
CA PRO A 222 16.81 1.81 0.22
C PRO A 222 17.42 3.12 -0.31
N VAL A 223 16.88 3.64 -1.40
CA VAL A 223 17.17 5.00 -1.89
C VAL A 223 16.62 6.04 -0.93
N PHE A 224 15.47 5.75 -0.37
CA PHE A 224 14.78 6.56 0.61
C PHE A 224 13.86 5.69 1.46
N PHE A 225 13.72 6.04 2.75
CA PHE A 225 12.67 5.51 3.61
C PHE A 225 12.17 6.56 4.61
N THR A 226 10.97 6.36 5.09
CA THR A 226 10.35 7.10 6.20
C THR A 226 9.41 6.18 6.95
N CYS A 227 8.85 6.65 8.07
CA CYS A 227 7.82 5.92 8.82
C CYS A 227 6.59 6.78 8.99
N HIS A 228 5.42 6.12 8.98
CA HIS A 228 4.17 6.76 9.38
C HIS A 228 3.62 6.07 10.62
N ARG A 229 2.97 6.87 11.48
CA ARG A 229 2.24 6.38 12.64
C ARG A 229 0.76 6.61 12.42
N TYR A 230 -0.03 5.56 12.63
CA TYR A 230 -1.49 5.59 12.50
C TYR A 230 -2.12 5.77 13.88
N ASN A 231 -3.19 6.55 13.96
CA ASN A 231 -3.91 6.75 15.21
C ASN A 231 -4.77 5.52 15.54
N ASP A 232 -5.39 4.92 14.53
CA ASP A 232 -6.23 3.72 14.65
C ASP A 232 -5.80 2.68 13.61
N GLY A 233 -6.03 1.38 13.91
CA GLY A 233 -5.90 0.32 12.94
C GLY A 233 -7.06 0.33 11.94
N ILE A 234 -6.87 -0.38 10.82
CA ILE A 234 -7.88 -0.40 9.76
C ILE A 234 -9.21 -1.02 10.21
N LEU A 235 -9.19 -1.95 11.18
CA LEU A 235 -10.42 -2.55 11.74
C LEU A 235 -11.24 -1.53 12.53
N GLU A 236 -10.59 -0.63 13.26
CA GLU A 236 -11.22 0.47 13.98
C GLU A 236 -11.77 1.52 13.02
N VAL A 237 -11.06 1.80 11.95
CA VAL A 237 -11.48 2.73 10.89
C VAL A 237 -12.71 2.20 10.15
N VAL A 238 -12.73 0.93 9.78
CA VAL A 238 -13.91 0.27 9.18
C VAL A 238 -15.09 0.28 10.15
N GLY A 239 -14.83 0.29 11.46
CA GLY A 239 -15.82 0.48 12.53
C GLY A 239 -16.40 1.89 12.64
N GLY A 240 -15.93 2.85 11.82
CA GLY A 240 -16.51 4.21 11.70
C GLY A 240 -15.67 5.35 12.28
N ASN A 241 -14.44 5.08 12.74
CA ASN A 241 -13.50 6.14 13.14
C ASN A 241 -12.90 6.80 11.88
N PRO A 242 -12.77 8.14 11.86
CA PRO A 242 -12.08 8.79 10.74
C PRO A 242 -10.60 8.45 10.75
N LEU A 243 -10.08 8.01 9.61
CA LEU A 243 -8.67 7.69 9.46
C LEU A 243 -7.80 8.92 9.69
N SER A 244 -6.76 8.78 10.48
CA SER A 244 -5.74 9.80 10.70
C SER A 244 -4.38 9.12 10.92
N TYR A 245 -3.36 9.62 10.23
CA TYR A 245 -1.96 9.17 10.38
C TYR A 245 -1.00 10.29 9.98
N HIS A 246 0.26 10.15 10.33
CA HIS A 246 1.28 11.15 10.02
C HIS A 246 2.65 10.50 9.85
N ASN A 247 3.53 11.13 9.06
CA ASN A 247 4.93 10.71 9.03
C ASN A 247 5.66 11.15 10.30
N LEU A 248 6.66 10.38 10.66
CA LEU A 248 7.64 10.78 11.65
C LEU A 248 8.74 11.63 11.00
N ARG A 249 9.31 12.58 11.75
CA ARG A 249 10.58 13.17 11.39
C ARG A 249 11.68 12.12 11.53
N SER A 250 12.80 12.33 10.85
CA SER A 250 13.87 11.33 10.82
C SER A 250 14.48 11.04 12.20
N ASP A 251 14.47 12.03 13.10
CA ASP A 251 14.92 11.92 14.49
C ASP A 251 13.87 11.31 15.44
N GLU A 252 12.61 11.18 15.00
CA GLU A 252 11.53 10.60 15.79
C GLU A 252 11.32 9.10 15.47
N ILE A 253 11.97 8.55 14.45
CA ILE A 253 11.82 7.15 14.08
C ILE A 253 12.44 6.25 15.16
N PRO A 254 11.64 5.35 15.81
CA PRO A 254 12.20 4.43 16.79
C PRO A 254 13.30 3.57 16.20
N ALA A 255 14.41 3.39 16.96
CA ALA A 255 15.56 2.66 16.48
C ALA A 255 15.28 1.19 16.18
N ASP A 256 14.41 0.56 16.98
CA ASP A 256 13.91 -0.80 16.79
C ASP A 256 13.10 -0.91 15.49
N LEU A 257 12.14 -0.01 15.26
CA LEU A 257 11.35 0.03 14.03
C LEU A 257 12.22 0.20 12.78
N LYS A 258 13.22 1.08 12.85
CA LYS A 258 14.17 1.27 11.74
C LYS A 258 14.98 0.00 11.47
N ALA A 259 15.49 -0.65 12.52
CA ALA A 259 16.30 -1.87 12.40
C ALA A 259 15.47 -3.00 11.79
N ASP A 260 14.25 -3.23 12.31
CA ASP A 260 13.34 -4.28 11.85
C ASP A 260 12.83 -4.02 10.43
N GLY A 261 12.55 -2.76 10.09
CA GLY A 261 12.17 -2.37 8.73
C GLY A 261 13.28 -2.67 7.70
N LEU A 262 14.53 -2.34 8.01
CA LEU A 262 15.68 -2.63 7.16
C LEU A 262 15.97 -4.14 7.07
N ALA A 263 15.85 -4.88 8.17
CA ALA A 263 16.03 -6.32 8.20
C ALA A 263 14.95 -7.04 7.35
N ALA A 264 13.70 -6.63 7.50
CA ALA A 264 12.61 -7.12 6.68
C ALA A 264 12.86 -6.82 5.20
N LEU A 265 13.16 -5.58 4.84
CA LEU A 265 13.42 -5.19 3.44
C LEU A 265 14.50 -6.06 2.78
N LYS A 266 15.59 -6.30 3.49
CA LYS A 266 16.67 -7.19 3.03
C LYS A 266 16.20 -8.63 2.83
N ALA A 267 15.40 -9.18 3.76
CA ALA A 267 14.90 -10.55 3.69
C ALA A 267 13.91 -10.77 2.55
N PHE A 268 13.06 -9.78 2.26
CA PHE A 268 12.13 -9.85 1.13
C PHE A 268 12.81 -9.59 -0.22
N GLY A 269 13.99 -8.99 -0.25
CA GLY A 269 14.83 -8.86 -1.44
C GLY A 269 14.23 -8.01 -2.55
N LEU A 270 13.45 -7.00 -2.20
CA LEU A 270 12.87 -6.08 -3.18
C LEU A 270 13.95 -5.28 -3.88
N ARG A 271 13.88 -5.19 -5.21
CA ARG A 271 14.84 -4.45 -6.05
C ARG A 271 14.09 -3.57 -7.03
N LYS A 272 14.50 -2.29 -7.14
CA LYS A 272 13.79 -1.30 -7.96
C LYS A 272 12.29 -1.35 -7.68
N ASN A 273 11.90 -1.31 -6.42
CA ASN A 273 10.50 -1.43 -6.03
C ASN A 273 10.17 -0.48 -4.87
N PHE A 274 8.95 0.02 -4.86
CA PHE A 274 8.39 0.62 -3.67
C PHE A 274 8.13 -0.46 -2.62
N PHE A 275 8.13 -0.05 -1.37
CA PHE A 275 7.72 -0.89 -0.26
C PHE A 275 6.87 -0.11 0.74
N HIS A 276 5.91 -0.83 1.31
CA HIS A 276 5.07 -0.41 2.42
C HIS A 276 5.01 -1.60 3.39
N ILE A 277 5.69 -1.50 4.53
CA ILE A 277 5.78 -2.57 5.53
C ILE A 277 5.08 -2.10 6.79
N GLU A 278 4.12 -2.88 7.27
CA GLU A 278 3.33 -2.55 8.45
C GLU A 278 3.84 -3.29 9.69
N PHE A 279 3.86 -2.57 10.82
CA PHE A 279 4.28 -3.09 12.13
C PHE A 279 3.32 -2.67 13.22
N PHE A 280 2.93 -3.61 14.10
CA PHE A 280 2.52 -3.22 15.44
C PHE A 280 3.74 -3.10 16.33
N ARG A 281 3.78 -2.05 17.15
CA ARG A 281 4.79 -1.86 18.18
C ARG A 281 4.13 -1.88 19.56
N VAL A 282 4.58 -2.80 20.42
CA VAL A 282 4.06 -3.01 21.77
C VAL A 282 5.25 -3.13 22.71
N ASN A 283 5.32 -2.27 23.72
CA ASN A 283 6.39 -2.29 24.75
C ASN A 283 7.80 -2.34 24.18
N GLY A 284 8.05 -1.60 23.06
CA GLY A 284 9.37 -1.54 22.42
C GLY A 284 9.69 -2.73 21.51
N THR A 285 8.76 -3.64 21.26
CA THR A 285 8.90 -4.75 20.30
C THR A 285 8.04 -4.46 19.06
N CYS A 286 8.66 -4.51 17.87
CA CYS A 286 7.96 -4.41 16.59
C CYS A 286 7.56 -5.79 16.09
N PHE A 287 6.29 -5.98 15.81
CA PHE A 287 5.73 -7.19 15.20
C PHE A 287 5.40 -6.93 13.75
N GLY A 288 6.08 -7.60 12.81
CA GLY A 288 5.80 -7.50 11.38
C GLY A 288 4.40 -8.01 11.03
N LEU A 289 3.61 -7.16 10.40
CA LEU A 289 2.25 -7.49 9.97
C LEU A 289 2.23 -7.97 8.53
N GLU A 290 2.59 -7.11 7.61
CA GLU A 290 2.64 -7.42 6.18
C GLU A 290 3.61 -6.49 5.44
N ILE A 291 4.00 -6.90 4.24
CA ILE A 291 4.75 -6.11 3.28
C ILE A 291 3.97 -6.01 1.98
N ASN A 292 3.90 -4.81 1.45
CA ASN A 292 3.30 -4.51 0.17
C ASN A 292 4.38 -3.96 -0.77
N ALA A 293 4.64 -4.69 -1.87
CA ALA A 293 5.64 -4.31 -2.88
C ALA A 293 5.05 -3.28 -3.87
N ARG A 294 4.60 -2.15 -3.35
CA ARG A 294 3.96 -1.05 -4.08
C ARG A 294 4.11 0.27 -3.32
N PRO A 295 3.84 1.42 -3.96
CA PRO A 295 3.74 2.68 -3.25
C PRO A 295 2.71 2.60 -2.10
N PRO A 296 2.97 3.25 -0.95
CA PRO A 296 2.00 3.34 0.12
C PRO A 296 0.73 4.04 -0.34
N GLY A 297 -0.41 3.64 0.25
CA GLY A 297 -1.73 3.98 -0.26
C GLY A 297 -2.06 5.47 -0.30
N VAL A 298 -3.01 5.78 -1.14
CA VAL A 298 -3.76 7.03 -1.33
C VAL A 298 -2.90 8.30 -1.43
N LEU A 299 -2.72 9.07 -0.36
CA LEU A 299 -1.96 10.33 -0.33
C LEU A 299 -0.62 10.21 0.39
N THR A 300 -0.18 9.01 0.75
CA THR A 300 1.05 8.84 1.53
C THR A 300 2.28 9.29 0.76
N VAL A 301 2.36 9.05 -0.55
CA VAL A 301 3.45 9.58 -1.38
C VAL A 301 3.43 11.12 -1.42
N ASP A 302 2.25 11.73 -1.47
CA ASP A 302 2.11 13.19 -1.39
C ASP A 302 2.55 13.72 -0.01
N MET A 303 2.20 13.00 1.07
CA MET A 303 2.66 13.33 2.42
C MET A 303 4.19 13.29 2.51
N ILE A 304 4.82 12.27 1.94
CA ILE A 304 6.28 12.17 1.86
C ILE A 304 6.84 13.37 1.08
N ASN A 305 6.28 13.68 -0.09
CA ASN A 305 6.73 14.79 -0.91
C ASN A 305 6.61 16.13 -0.17
N HIS A 306 5.50 16.35 0.52
CA HIS A 306 5.30 17.55 1.34
C HIS A 306 6.22 17.59 2.57
N SER A 307 6.32 16.52 3.34
CA SER A 307 7.11 16.49 4.57
C SER A 307 8.62 16.58 4.33
N LYS A 308 9.11 15.96 3.27
CA LYS A 308 10.53 15.91 2.93
C LYS A 308 10.95 16.92 1.86
N GLY A 309 10.01 17.60 1.21
CA GLY A 309 10.29 18.57 0.14
C GLY A 309 10.99 17.95 -1.05
N MET A 310 10.54 16.78 -1.49
CA MET A 310 11.09 16.00 -2.60
C MET A 310 9.97 15.53 -3.54
N ASP A 311 10.32 14.92 -4.63
CA ASP A 311 9.39 14.26 -5.57
C ASP A 311 9.77 12.80 -5.70
N CYS A 312 9.06 11.92 -4.98
CA CYS A 312 9.31 10.48 -5.00
C CYS A 312 9.08 9.87 -6.37
N TRP A 313 8.09 10.39 -7.11
CA TRP A 313 7.81 9.90 -8.46
C TRP A 313 8.94 10.23 -9.43
N ASP A 314 9.51 11.44 -9.34
CA ASP A 314 10.68 11.80 -10.16
C ASP A 314 11.91 10.97 -9.79
N LEU A 315 12.19 10.79 -8.50
CA LEU A 315 13.31 9.96 -8.06
C LEU A 315 13.18 8.52 -8.57
N TYR A 316 11.98 7.94 -8.49
CA TYR A 316 11.75 6.60 -9.00
C TYR A 316 11.83 6.51 -10.52
N ALA A 317 11.29 7.50 -11.25
CA ALA A 317 11.42 7.58 -12.71
C ALA A 317 12.88 7.74 -13.18
N ARG A 318 13.68 8.50 -12.45
CA ARG A 318 15.14 8.61 -12.68
C ARG A 318 15.84 7.26 -12.50
N MET A 319 15.49 6.53 -11.47
CA MET A 319 16.04 5.18 -11.25
C MET A 319 15.66 4.24 -12.41
N CYS A 320 14.41 4.30 -12.89
CA CYS A 320 13.99 3.56 -14.09
C CYS A 320 14.80 4.01 -15.33
N ALA A 321 15.14 5.28 -15.42
CA ALA A 321 16.00 5.81 -16.50
C ALA A 321 17.47 5.34 -16.40
N GLY A 322 17.83 4.59 -15.36
CA GLY A 322 19.20 4.09 -15.17
C GLY A 322 20.11 5.03 -14.41
N GLU A 323 19.55 6.11 -13.85
CA GLU A 323 20.30 6.97 -12.93
C GLU A 323 20.38 6.29 -11.55
N ASN A 324 21.37 6.73 -10.76
CA ASN A 324 21.46 6.39 -9.33
C ASN A 324 21.02 7.61 -8.49
N PRO A 325 19.72 7.88 -8.36
CA PRO A 325 19.28 9.06 -7.65
C PRO A 325 19.58 8.91 -6.16
N VAL A 326 20.16 9.95 -5.58
CA VAL A 326 20.30 10.09 -4.13
C VAL A 326 19.15 10.96 -3.65
N ALA A 327 18.33 10.45 -2.75
CA ALA A 327 17.29 11.24 -2.11
C ALA A 327 17.94 12.34 -1.26
N ARG A 328 17.55 13.58 -1.53
CA ARG A 328 18.02 14.78 -0.79
C ARG A 328 16.82 15.56 -0.28
N PRO A 329 16.28 15.19 0.88
CA PRO A 329 15.20 15.94 1.51
C PRO A 329 15.59 17.41 1.71
N ARG A 330 14.74 18.33 1.28
CA ARG A 330 14.97 19.78 1.46
C ARG A 330 14.46 20.27 2.82
N ARG A 331 13.68 19.46 3.50
CA ARG A 331 13.12 19.71 4.83
C ARG A 331 12.78 18.39 5.50
N ASP A 332 12.51 18.43 6.78
CA ASP A 332 12.05 17.30 7.59
C ASP A 332 10.92 17.78 8.50
N MET A 333 9.69 17.74 7.98
CA MET A 333 8.49 18.23 8.63
C MET A 333 7.52 17.06 8.85
N ILE A 334 6.50 17.31 9.66
CA ILE A 334 5.39 16.39 9.89
C ILE A 334 4.29 16.73 8.89
N CYS A 335 3.86 15.76 8.10
CA CYS A 335 2.67 15.84 7.26
C CYS A 335 1.65 14.83 7.77
N ALA A 336 0.48 15.30 8.19
CA ALA A 336 -0.59 14.45 8.67
C ALA A 336 -1.71 14.34 7.63
N TYR A 337 -2.27 13.15 7.54
CA TYR A 337 -3.54 12.89 6.89
C TYR A 337 -4.65 12.94 7.94
N ALA A 338 -5.70 13.71 7.69
CA ALA A 338 -6.91 13.70 8.48
C ALA A 338 -8.13 13.69 7.55
N ALA A 339 -9.09 12.80 7.83
CA ALA A 339 -10.29 12.65 7.02
C ALA A 339 -11.55 13.15 7.72
N ARG A 340 -12.54 13.53 6.92
CA ARG A 340 -13.92 13.76 7.33
C ARG A 340 -14.87 12.84 6.59
N VAL A 341 -15.93 12.45 7.28
CA VAL A 341 -17.04 11.66 6.71
C VAL A 341 -18.23 12.57 6.53
N ALA A 342 -18.85 12.54 5.38
CA ALA A 342 -20.02 13.36 5.06
C ALA A 342 -21.19 13.09 6.03
N GLY A 343 -21.99 14.11 6.28
CA GLY A 343 -23.15 14.03 7.17
C GLY A 343 -22.85 14.06 8.67
N LYS A 344 -21.58 14.04 9.10
CA LYS A 344 -21.21 14.18 10.51
C LYS A 344 -21.19 15.66 10.93
N PRO A 345 -21.66 16.02 12.15
CA PRO A 345 -21.77 17.39 12.63
C PRO A 345 -20.43 17.91 13.16
N TYR A 346 -19.50 18.25 12.28
CA TYR A 346 -18.23 18.86 12.68
C TYR A 346 -18.39 20.28 13.23
N ARG A 347 -17.56 20.64 14.19
CA ARG A 347 -17.61 21.95 14.86
C ARG A 347 -17.22 23.11 13.92
N LEU A 348 -16.20 22.95 13.12
CA LEU A 348 -15.78 23.90 12.09
C LEU A 348 -16.23 23.43 10.71
N SER A 349 -16.71 24.34 9.87
CA SER A 349 -16.98 24.05 8.47
C SER A 349 -15.69 23.80 7.69
N HIS A 350 -15.81 23.36 6.43
CA HIS A 350 -14.67 23.21 5.54
C HIS A 350 -13.98 24.57 5.28
N GLU A 351 -14.76 25.59 5.00
CA GLU A 351 -14.29 26.95 4.70
C GLU A 351 -13.60 27.58 5.91
N GLU A 352 -14.18 27.42 7.11
CA GLU A 352 -13.58 27.89 8.36
C GLU A 352 -12.21 27.24 8.63
N LEU A 353 -12.07 25.92 8.35
CA LEU A 353 -10.79 25.23 8.48
C LEU A 353 -9.75 25.79 7.50
N LEU A 354 -10.13 25.93 6.22
CA LEU A 354 -9.21 26.43 5.20
C LEU A 354 -8.81 27.89 5.47
N ALA A 355 -9.74 28.74 5.93
CA ALA A 355 -9.44 30.12 6.31
C ALA A 355 -8.48 30.19 7.51
N ARG A 356 -8.73 29.35 8.55
CA ARG A 356 -7.97 29.37 9.79
C ARG A 356 -6.58 28.77 9.68
N TYR A 357 -6.43 27.70 8.88
CA TYR A 357 -5.19 26.89 8.77
C TYR A 357 -4.62 26.89 7.34
N SER A 358 -4.83 27.98 6.60
CA SER A 358 -4.40 28.11 5.19
C SER A 358 -2.91 27.93 4.95
N ARG A 359 -2.07 28.11 5.97
CA ARG A 359 -0.62 27.91 5.88
C ARG A 359 -0.21 26.45 6.10
N GLU A 360 -1.00 25.71 6.87
CA GLU A 360 -0.68 24.33 7.26
C GLU A 360 -1.45 23.30 6.43
N ILE A 361 -2.68 23.61 5.98
CA ILE A 361 -3.43 22.71 5.09
C ILE A 361 -2.91 22.88 3.66
N VAL A 362 -2.07 21.95 3.25
CA VAL A 362 -1.34 22.02 1.96
C VAL A 362 -2.04 21.29 0.82
N HIS A 363 -2.98 20.42 1.14
CA HIS A 363 -3.68 19.63 0.11
C HIS A 363 -5.06 19.16 0.62
N PRO A 364 -6.10 20.01 0.52
CA PRO A 364 -7.46 19.57 0.76
C PRO A 364 -8.02 18.92 -0.52
N MET A 365 -8.68 17.75 -0.41
CA MET A 365 -9.29 17.11 -1.56
C MET A 365 -10.47 16.22 -1.20
N PRO A 366 -11.49 16.15 -2.08
CA PRO A 366 -12.53 15.15 -1.96
C PRO A 366 -11.93 13.75 -2.14
N MET A 367 -12.50 12.79 -1.43
CA MET A 367 -12.15 11.38 -1.49
C MET A 367 -13.43 10.59 -1.79
N ASP A 368 -13.28 9.49 -2.50
CA ASP A 368 -14.36 8.51 -2.73
C ASP A 368 -13.93 7.18 -2.13
N SER A 369 -14.00 7.09 -0.81
CA SER A 369 -13.54 5.89 -0.11
C SER A 369 -14.18 5.77 1.27
N LYS A 370 -14.86 4.65 1.50
CA LYS A 370 -15.43 4.32 2.83
C LYS A 370 -14.39 4.27 3.95
N VAL A 371 -13.16 3.92 3.63
CA VAL A 371 -12.05 3.80 4.59
C VAL A 371 -11.32 5.12 4.77
N MET A 372 -11.07 5.83 3.65
CA MET A 372 -10.30 7.07 3.64
C MET A 372 -11.15 8.32 3.94
N GLY A 373 -12.47 8.17 4.12
CA GLY A 373 -13.42 9.26 4.31
C GLY A 373 -13.88 9.89 3.00
N ASP A 374 -14.74 10.90 3.10
CA ASP A 374 -15.30 11.63 1.94
C ASP A 374 -14.48 12.88 1.60
N TYR A 375 -13.69 13.36 2.55
CA TYR A 375 -12.81 14.51 2.36
C TYR A 375 -11.54 14.40 3.19
N ALA A 376 -10.40 14.63 2.56
CA ALA A 376 -9.09 14.55 3.17
C ALA A 376 -8.41 15.92 3.27
N TYR A 377 -7.59 16.08 4.30
CA TYR A 377 -6.71 17.22 4.53
C TYR A 377 -5.29 16.72 4.78
N LEU A 378 -4.32 17.20 4.01
CA LEU A 378 -2.92 17.07 4.35
C LEU A 378 -2.46 18.31 5.13
N VAL A 379 -1.98 18.08 6.35
CA VAL A 379 -1.59 19.12 7.30
C VAL A 379 -0.09 19.08 7.50
N LEU A 380 0.62 20.14 7.10
CA LEU A 380 2.07 20.25 7.20
C LEU A 380 2.48 21.13 8.39
N THR A 381 3.22 20.54 9.34
CA THR A 381 3.64 21.25 10.57
C THR A 381 5.09 20.93 10.93
N LYS A 382 5.65 21.75 11.83
CA LYS A 382 7.01 21.54 12.37
C LYS A 382 7.02 20.71 13.66
N THR A 383 5.90 20.69 14.42
CA THR A 383 5.84 20.03 15.72
C THR A 383 4.62 19.13 15.85
N GLN A 384 4.69 18.17 16.75
CA GLN A 384 3.61 17.22 17.05
C GLN A 384 2.43 17.92 17.75
N GLU A 385 2.69 18.92 18.58
CA GLU A 385 1.65 19.70 19.28
C GLU A 385 0.77 20.43 18.25
N ARG A 386 1.41 21.14 17.30
CA ARG A 386 0.67 21.87 16.27
C ARG A 386 -0.10 20.93 15.35
N ARG A 387 0.51 19.78 14.98
CA ARG A 387 -0.19 18.72 14.23
C ARG A 387 -1.43 18.25 15.00
N SER A 388 -1.28 17.91 16.28
CA SER A 388 -2.37 17.38 17.11
C SER A 388 -3.50 18.39 17.28
N GLU A 389 -3.16 19.67 17.47
CA GLU A 389 -4.14 20.76 17.52
C GLU A 389 -4.98 20.80 16.24
N ILE A 390 -4.34 20.87 15.07
CA ILE A 390 -5.05 21.06 13.80
C ILE A 390 -5.86 19.82 13.44
N VAL A 391 -5.27 18.60 13.57
CA VAL A 391 -5.98 17.34 13.32
C VAL A 391 -7.18 17.21 14.26
N GLY A 392 -7.02 17.56 15.55
CA GLY A 392 -8.12 17.60 16.51
C GLY A 392 -9.25 18.53 16.05
N ARG A 393 -8.93 19.73 15.55
CA ARG A 393 -9.95 20.66 15.02
C ARG A 393 -10.63 20.19 13.74
N ILE A 394 -9.90 19.44 12.89
CA ILE A 394 -10.49 18.82 11.69
C ILE A 394 -11.55 17.80 12.08
N THR A 395 -11.31 17.00 13.12
CA THR A 395 -12.17 15.87 13.50
C THR A 395 -13.13 16.19 14.66
N GLU A 396 -13.05 17.37 15.26
CA GLU A 396 -13.89 17.78 16.40
C GLU A 396 -15.38 17.84 16.01
N MET A 397 -16.21 17.10 16.73
CA MET A 397 -17.67 17.09 16.57
C MET A 397 -18.31 18.21 17.42
N LYS A 398 -19.53 18.60 17.05
CA LYS A 398 -20.37 19.54 17.85
C LYS A 398 -20.83 18.91 19.13
#